data_db2c1b3d341a796a7c5344e7c827d477
#
_entry.id   db2c1b3d341a796a7c5344e7c827d477
#
_cell.length_a   1.000
_cell.length_b   1.000
_cell.length_c   1.000
_cell.angle_alpha   90.00
_cell.angle_beta   90.00
_cell.angle_gamma   90.00
#
_symmetry.space_group_name_H-M   'P 1'
#
loop_
_entity.id
_entity.type
_entity.pdbx_description
1 polymer ?
#
loop_
_entity_poly.entity_id
_entity_poly.type
_entity_poly.pdbx_seq_one_letter_code
_entity_poly.pdbx_strand_id
1 'polypeptide(L)'
;MRISIHLLCLALSLLLQPQSPLENVLQKMDAAAADFHTAQADFVWDQYQKVVDEHDTQKGTVYYRRAGNEIEMMAEIKEPMAKFMLYKDGKLQVYQPKIEQVMSFSAGSNRNEMESYLVLGFGGSGEDLLKTYDVTYVGEDRIDDIATAKLQLIPKSDKVRNYFSKAFLWIDLNRGISVQQQFMEPQGDQRLAKYSAVRVGAKIANDVFQLKTTKKTQFVSPRG
;
A
#
# COMPACT_ATOMS: atom_id res chain seq x y z
N MET A 1 -25.93 -53.72 47.29
CA MET A 1 -26.20 -52.31 46.99
C MET A 1 -25.15 -51.87 46.00
N ARG A 2 -25.48 -51.85 44.68
CA ARG A 2 -24.54 -51.54 43.60
C ARG A 2 -24.82 -50.08 43.14
N ILE A 3 -23.86 -49.18 43.38
CA ILE A 3 -23.91 -47.81 42.92
C ILE A 3 -23.29 -47.75 41.52
N SER A 4 -24.14 -47.51 40.51
CA SER A 4 -23.68 -47.26 39.12
C SER A 4 -23.26 -45.81 38.98
N ILE A 5 -21.99 -45.57 38.78
CA ILE A 5 -21.44 -44.25 38.46
C ILE A 5 -21.61 -44.05 36.96
N HIS A 6 -22.53 -43.20 36.54
CA HIS A 6 -22.68 -42.74 35.18
C HIS A 6 -21.66 -41.64 34.93
N LEU A 7 -20.60 -41.94 34.21
CA LEU A 7 -19.59 -40.98 33.74
C LEU A 7 -20.22 -40.17 32.61
N LEU A 8 -20.62 -38.92 32.90
CA LEU A 8 -21.14 -37.98 31.92
C LEU A 8 -19.94 -37.35 31.17
N CYS A 9 -19.56 -37.93 30.03
CA CYS A 9 -18.60 -37.29 29.10
C CYS A 9 -19.25 -36.07 28.42
N LEU A 10 -19.01 -34.89 28.96
CA LEU A 10 -19.40 -33.65 28.33
C LEU A 10 -18.37 -33.39 27.18
N ALA A 11 -18.71 -33.80 25.97
CA ALA A 11 -17.92 -33.47 24.77
C ALA A 11 -18.07 -31.98 24.51
N LEU A 12 -17.03 -31.21 24.88
CA LEU A 12 -16.90 -29.82 24.54
C LEU A 12 -16.52 -29.72 23.03
N SER A 13 -17.57 -29.70 22.20
CA SER A 13 -17.41 -29.47 20.77
C SER A 13 -16.96 -28.00 20.59
N LEU A 14 -15.67 -27.76 20.44
CA LEU A 14 -15.14 -26.49 19.91
C LEU A 14 -15.75 -26.34 18.51
N LEU A 15 -16.77 -25.51 18.39
CA LEU A 15 -17.28 -25.04 17.11
C LEU A 15 -16.18 -24.19 16.46
N LEU A 16 -15.36 -24.79 15.60
CA LEU A 16 -14.56 -24.05 14.63
C LEU A 16 -15.57 -23.31 13.73
N GLN A 17 -15.82 -22.04 14.02
CA GLN A 17 -16.56 -21.21 13.11
C GLN A 17 -15.69 -21.01 11.86
N PRO A 18 -16.22 -21.25 10.66
CA PRO A 18 -15.48 -20.95 9.44
C PRO A 18 -15.16 -19.45 9.43
N GLN A 19 -13.87 -19.12 9.29
CA GLN A 19 -13.44 -17.74 9.16
C GLN A 19 -14.08 -17.10 7.93
N SER A 20 -14.48 -15.84 8.06
CA SER A 20 -15.00 -15.10 6.91
C SER A 20 -13.90 -14.91 5.84
N PRO A 21 -14.27 -14.80 4.55
CA PRO A 21 -13.30 -14.51 3.51
C PRO A 21 -12.45 -13.27 3.80
N LEU A 22 -13.05 -12.23 4.40
CA LEU A 22 -12.31 -11.02 4.81
C LEU A 22 -11.26 -11.33 5.87
N GLU A 23 -11.61 -12.05 6.94
CA GLU A 23 -10.66 -12.42 7.99
C GLU A 23 -9.49 -13.22 7.46
N ASN A 24 -9.73 -14.17 6.55
CA ASN A 24 -8.67 -14.95 5.91
C ASN A 24 -7.68 -14.06 5.14
N VAL A 25 -8.18 -13.07 4.40
CA VAL A 25 -7.33 -12.13 3.65
C VAL A 25 -6.53 -11.24 4.61
N LEU A 26 -7.19 -10.68 5.63
CA LEU A 26 -6.53 -9.83 6.61
C LEU A 26 -5.43 -10.57 7.38
N GLN A 27 -5.65 -11.82 7.79
CA GLN A 27 -4.62 -12.64 8.43
C GLN A 27 -3.39 -12.88 7.53
N LYS A 28 -3.60 -13.08 6.22
CA LYS A 28 -2.49 -13.19 5.26
C LYS A 28 -1.71 -11.88 5.15
N MET A 29 -2.42 -10.74 5.16
CA MET A 29 -1.78 -9.43 5.19
C MET A 29 -0.98 -9.22 6.48
N ASP A 30 -1.52 -9.63 7.66
CA ASP A 30 -0.82 -9.57 8.94
C ASP A 30 0.47 -10.38 8.92
N ALA A 31 0.42 -11.61 8.40
CA ALA A 31 1.60 -12.46 8.26
C ALA A 31 2.65 -11.83 7.33
N ALA A 32 2.23 -11.27 6.20
CA ALA A 32 3.13 -10.57 5.28
C ALA A 32 3.74 -9.31 5.91
N ALA A 33 2.97 -8.56 6.70
CA ALA A 33 3.43 -7.35 7.38
C ALA A 33 4.42 -7.62 8.50
N ALA A 34 4.29 -8.75 9.21
CA ALA A 34 5.22 -9.16 10.27
C ALA A 34 6.64 -9.39 9.75
N ASP A 35 6.78 -9.95 8.55
CA ASP A 35 8.05 -10.23 7.88
C ASP A 35 8.52 -9.08 6.96
N PHE A 36 7.76 -7.99 6.90
CA PHE A 36 8.07 -6.90 6.00
C PHE A 36 9.24 -6.05 6.50
N HIS A 37 10.38 -6.18 5.84
CA HIS A 37 11.55 -5.34 6.02
C HIS A 37 11.85 -4.47 4.80
N THR A 38 11.72 -5.06 3.62
CA THR A 38 11.95 -4.39 2.35
C THR A 38 11.02 -4.95 1.28
N ALA A 39 10.69 -4.14 0.30
CA ALA A 39 10.05 -4.61 -0.93
C ALA A 39 10.55 -3.81 -2.13
N GLN A 40 10.57 -4.47 -3.28
CA GLN A 40 10.82 -3.87 -4.59
C GLN A 40 9.79 -4.41 -5.57
N ALA A 41 9.26 -3.53 -6.41
CA ALA A 41 8.36 -3.91 -7.50
C ALA A 41 8.52 -2.99 -8.70
N ASP A 42 8.29 -3.52 -9.89
CA ASP A 42 8.03 -2.68 -11.05
C ASP A 42 6.56 -2.27 -11.04
N PHE A 43 6.27 -1.06 -11.49
CA PHE A 43 4.91 -0.56 -11.53
C PHE A 43 4.54 0.08 -12.88
N VAL A 44 3.25 0.02 -13.17
CA VAL A 44 2.58 0.86 -14.17
C VAL A 44 1.48 1.62 -13.43
N TRP A 45 1.57 2.94 -13.42
CA TRP A 45 0.54 3.84 -12.91
C TRP A 45 -0.20 4.47 -14.08
N ASP A 46 -1.50 4.30 -14.10
CA ASP A 46 -2.41 4.94 -15.04
C ASP A 46 -3.29 5.91 -14.26
N GLN A 47 -3.18 7.18 -14.57
CA GLN A 47 -4.00 8.24 -13.98
C GLN A 47 -4.99 8.74 -15.02
N TYR A 48 -6.26 8.48 -14.77
CA TYR A 48 -7.38 9.01 -15.55
C TYR A 48 -7.81 10.36 -14.98
N GLN A 49 -7.84 11.39 -15.82
CA GLN A 49 -8.30 12.75 -15.51
C GLN A 49 -9.67 12.95 -16.11
N LYS A 50 -10.71 12.91 -15.30
CA LYS A 50 -12.12 12.95 -15.72
C LYS A 50 -12.49 14.21 -16.51
N VAL A 51 -11.94 15.39 -16.11
CA VAL A 51 -12.34 16.69 -16.70
C VAL A 51 -11.91 16.80 -18.17
N VAL A 52 -10.76 16.25 -18.51
CA VAL A 52 -10.18 16.31 -19.87
C VAL A 52 -10.33 14.98 -20.61
N ASP A 53 -10.83 13.92 -19.94
CA ASP A 53 -11.00 12.57 -20.48
C ASP A 53 -9.67 11.99 -21.02
N GLU A 54 -8.58 12.19 -20.25
CA GLU A 54 -7.24 11.78 -20.65
C GLU A 54 -6.64 10.79 -19.65
N HIS A 55 -5.73 9.96 -20.14
CA HIS A 55 -4.91 9.05 -19.37
C HIS A 55 -3.45 9.46 -19.41
N ASP A 56 -2.79 9.52 -18.22
CA ASP A 56 -1.35 9.66 -18.10
C ASP A 56 -0.76 8.39 -17.51
N THR A 57 0.04 7.67 -18.30
CA THR A 57 0.66 6.42 -17.88
C THR A 57 2.11 6.64 -17.52
N GLN A 58 2.49 6.23 -16.32
CA GLN A 58 3.85 6.28 -15.80
C GLN A 58 4.34 4.86 -15.47
N LYS A 59 5.61 4.59 -15.80
CA LYS A 59 6.24 3.30 -15.50
C LYS A 59 7.54 3.50 -14.74
N GLY A 60 7.83 2.56 -13.85
CA GLY A 60 9.03 2.66 -13.05
C GLY A 60 9.22 1.50 -12.10
N THR A 61 10.08 1.74 -11.10
CA THR A 61 10.36 0.79 -10.02
C THR A 61 10.13 1.48 -8.68
N VAL A 62 9.47 0.81 -7.76
CA VAL A 62 9.27 1.30 -6.39
C VAL A 62 10.04 0.42 -5.41
N TYR A 63 10.62 1.06 -4.43
CA TYR A 63 11.37 0.44 -3.32
C TYR A 63 10.78 0.90 -2.01
N TYR A 64 10.61 -0.04 -1.10
CA TYR A 64 10.19 0.21 0.28
C TYR A 64 11.20 -0.38 1.25
N ARG A 65 11.41 0.30 2.37
CA ARG A 65 12.19 -0.21 3.49
C ARG A 65 11.57 0.25 4.81
N ARG A 66 11.49 -0.68 5.77
CA ARG A 66 11.19 -0.35 7.17
C ARG A 66 12.50 -0.06 7.90
N ALA A 67 12.67 1.16 8.37
CA ALA A 67 13.81 1.62 9.14
C ALA A 67 13.36 1.90 10.59
N GLY A 68 13.43 0.89 11.46
CA GLY A 68 12.79 0.95 12.78
C GLY A 68 11.28 1.05 12.66
N ASN A 69 10.70 2.13 13.20
CA ASN A 69 9.27 2.41 13.13
C ASN A 69 8.89 3.26 11.90
N GLU A 70 9.85 3.65 11.08
CA GLU A 70 9.64 4.53 9.93
C GLU A 70 9.63 3.75 8.63
N ILE A 71 8.90 4.28 7.66
CA ILE A 71 8.90 3.77 6.29
C ILE A 71 9.70 4.73 5.41
N GLU A 72 10.62 4.17 4.65
CA GLU A 72 11.25 4.85 3.54
C GLU A 72 10.72 4.28 2.22
N MET A 73 10.43 5.14 1.28
CA MET A 73 9.97 4.76 -0.08
C MET A 73 10.75 5.56 -1.12
N MET A 74 11.20 4.88 -2.17
CA MET A 74 11.70 5.51 -3.39
C MET A 74 10.88 4.98 -4.57
N ALA A 75 10.26 5.87 -5.34
CA ALA A 75 9.69 5.54 -6.64
C ALA A 75 10.52 6.22 -7.73
N GLU A 76 11.12 5.39 -8.58
CA GLU A 76 11.88 5.79 -9.77
C GLU A 76 10.98 5.68 -10.98
N ILE A 77 10.37 6.79 -11.39
CA ILE A 77 9.57 6.86 -12.61
C ILE A 77 10.53 7.04 -13.78
N LYS A 78 10.46 6.14 -14.76
CA LYS A 78 11.32 6.10 -15.94
C LYS A 78 10.62 6.63 -17.18
N GLU A 79 9.33 6.36 -17.31
CA GLU A 79 8.49 6.75 -18.44
C GLU A 79 7.26 7.52 -17.96
N PRO A 80 6.78 8.52 -18.72
CA PRO A 80 7.34 9.07 -19.97
C PRO A 80 8.54 9.96 -19.72
N MET A 81 8.77 10.42 -18.49
CA MET A 81 9.84 11.34 -18.12
C MET A 81 10.39 10.97 -16.74
N ALA A 82 11.72 10.96 -16.61
CA ALA A 82 12.39 10.64 -15.36
C ALA A 82 11.92 11.56 -14.23
N LYS A 83 11.45 10.95 -13.15
CA LYS A 83 11.03 11.61 -11.91
C LYS A 83 11.30 10.67 -10.73
N PHE A 84 11.79 11.20 -9.64
CA PHE A 84 12.11 10.43 -8.44
C PHE A 84 11.26 10.96 -7.28
N MET A 85 10.58 10.08 -6.59
CA MET A 85 9.77 10.40 -5.41
C MET A 85 10.35 9.68 -4.21
N LEU A 86 10.99 10.42 -3.31
CA LEU A 86 11.56 9.90 -2.07
C LEU A 86 10.70 10.32 -0.88
N TYR A 87 10.17 9.34 -0.17
CA TYR A 87 9.62 9.57 1.18
C TYR A 87 10.62 9.08 2.21
N LYS A 88 11.02 9.97 3.10
CA LYS A 88 11.97 9.69 4.17
C LYS A 88 11.85 10.74 5.27
N ASP A 89 12.01 10.36 6.52
CA ASP A 89 11.99 11.26 7.69
C ASP A 89 10.73 12.16 7.74
N GLY A 90 9.57 11.61 7.36
CA GLY A 90 8.29 12.35 7.30
C GLY A 90 8.24 13.41 6.20
N LYS A 91 9.10 13.35 5.20
CA LYS A 91 9.14 14.28 4.04
C LYS A 91 8.99 13.52 2.74
N LEU A 92 8.12 14.01 1.88
CA LEU A 92 8.05 13.60 0.48
C LEU A 92 8.84 14.60 -0.36
N GLN A 93 9.82 14.12 -1.09
CA GLN A 93 10.62 14.90 -2.02
C GLN A 93 10.40 14.39 -3.45
N VAL A 94 10.09 15.30 -4.36
CA VAL A 94 9.88 14.98 -5.78
C VAL A 94 10.95 15.66 -6.59
N TYR A 95 11.88 14.87 -7.13
CA TYR A 95 12.95 15.36 -8.00
C TYR A 95 12.60 15.17 -9.46
N GLN A 96 12.67 16.24 -10.22
CA GLN A 96 12.49 16.28 -11.67
C GLN A 96 13.81 16.69 -12.34
N PRO A 97 14.62 15.74 -12.83
CA PRO A 97 15.95 16.03 -13.39
C PRO A 97 15.91 16.97 -14.58
N LYS A 98 14.88 16.90 -15.43
CA LYS A 98 14.74 17.71 -16.64
C LYS A 98 14.73 19.21 -16.35
N ILE A 99 14.18 19.61 -15.21
CA ILE A 99 14.13 21.03 -14.76
C ILE A 99 15.03 21.29 -13.56
N GLU A 100 15.85 20.30 -13.18
CA GLU A 100 16.78 20.35 -12.04
C GLU A 100 16.12 20.87 -10.74
N GLN A 101 14.90 20.39 -10.43
CA GLN A 101 14.14 20.86 -9.30
C GLN A 101 13.74 19.73 -8.35
N VAL A 102 13.91 19.96 -7.04
CA VAL A 102 13.34 19.15 -5.97
C VAL A 102 12.25 19.94 -5.28
N MET A 103 11.03 19.43 -5.30
CA MET A 103 9.94 19.91 -4.45
C MET A 103 9.87 19.09 -3.18
N SER A 104 9.76 19.75 -2.02
CA SER A 104 9.70 19.07 -0.71
C SER A 104 8.40 19.37 0.01
N PHE A 105 7.70 18.33 0.44
CA PHE A 105 6.45 18.40 1.18
C PHE A 105 6.65 17.74 2.54
N SER A 106 6.31 18.44 3.63
CA SER A 106 6.35 17.84 4.96
C SER A 106 5.00 17.18 5.28
N ALA A 107 5.02 15.96 5.77
CA ALA A 107 3.82 15.29 6.28
C ALA A 107 3.28 15.94 7.57
N GLY A 108 4.14 16.63 8.34
CA GLY A 108 3.75 17.31 9.57
C GLY A 108 2.98 16.41 10.53
N SER A 109 1.83 16.90 11.01
CA SER A 109 0.93 16.15 11.88
C SER A 109 0.20 14.97 11.20
N ASN A 110 0.25 14.88 9.86
CA ASN A 110 -0.42 13.83 9.08
C ASN A 110 0.54 12.69 8.70
N ARG A 111 1.67 12.58 9.40
CA ARG A 111 2.72 11.59 9.10
C ARG A 111 2.20 10.16 9.10
N ASN A 112 1.46 9.77 10.14
CA ASN A 112 0.93 8.40 10.27
C ASN A 112 -0.05 8.05 9.14
N GLU A 113 -0.92 9.01 8.75
CA GLU A 113 -1.85 8.83 7.64
C GLU A 113 -1.09 8.69 6.30
N MET A 114 -0.06 9.52 6.11
CA MET A 114 0.79 9.45 4.91
C MET A 114 1.54 8.11 4.83
N GLU A 115 2.16 7.67 5.91
CA GLU A 115 2.89 6.40 5.96
C GLU A 115 1.95 5.21 5.76
N SER A 116 0.78 5.20 6.38
CA SER A 116 -0.25 4.18 6.17
C SER A 116 -0.67 4.09 4.70
N TYR A 117 -0.82 5.23 4.03
CA TYR A 117 -1.13 5.28 2.61
C TYR A 117 0.01 4.74 1.74
N LEU A 118 1.26 5.08 2.04
CA LEU A 118 2.43 4.66 1.26
C LEU A 118 2.65 3.15 1.29
N VAL A 119 2.39 2.50 2.42
CA VAL A 119 2.56 1.04 2.57
C VAL A 119 1.29 0.25 2.30
N LEU A 120 0.24 0.90 1.83
CA LEU A 120 -1.05 0.27 1.56
C LEU A 120 -0.87 -0.93 0.62
N GLY A 121 -1.07 -2.12 1.17
CA GLY A 121 -0.93 -3.37 0.45
C GLY A 121 0.49 -3.94 0.30
N PHE A 122 1.56 -3.24 0.74
CA PHE A 122 2.93 -3.77 0.68
C PHE A 122 3.57 -4.06 2.03
N GLY A 123 3.07 -3.53 3.12
CA GLY A 123 3.66 -3.73 4.45
C GLY A 123 2.71 -3.25 5.55
N GLY A 124 1.53 -2.78 5.18
CA GLY A 124 0.45 -2.50 6.11
C GLY A 124 -0.24 -3.80 6.52
N SER A 125 -0.44 -3.98 7.83
CA SER A 125 -1.18 -5.13 8.36
C SER A 125 -2.68 -5.02 8.07
N GLY A 126 -3.40 -6.14 8.10
CA GLY A 126 -4.86 -6.16 8.06
C GLY A 126 -5.46 -5.43 9.25
N GLU A 127 -4.83 -5.56 10.44
CA GLU A 127 -5.25 -4.83 11.65
C GLU A 127 -5.16 -3.31 11.48
N ASP A 128 -4.05 -2.78 10.93
CA ASP A 128 -3.88 -1.35 10.68
C ASP A 128 -4.83 -0.85 9.59
N LEU A 129 -5.12 -1.71 8.61
CA LEU A 129 -6.10 -1.43 7.58
C LEU A 129 -7.49 -1.19 8.21
N LEU A 130 -7.93 -2.06 9.12
CA LEU A 130 -9.20 -1.93 9.83
C LEU A 130 -9.26 -0.71 10.76
N LYS A 131 -8.13 -0.24 11.30
CA LYS A 131 -8.08 1.00 12.10
C LYS A 131 -8.34 2.24 11.24
N THR A 132 -7.84 2.24 10.01
CA THR A 132 -7.81 3.42 9.14
C THR A 132 -8.98 3.47 8.15
N TYR A 133 -9.51 2.30 7.75
CA TYR A 133 -10.54 2.17 6.72
C TYR A 133 -11.71 1.30 7.17
N ASP A 134 -12.89 1.58 6.63
CA ASP A 134 -13.98 0.62 6.55
C ASP A 134 -13.69 -0.32 5.38
N VAL A 135 -13.43 -1.59 5.69
CA VAL A 135 -12.96 -2.59 4.73
C VAL A 135 -14.10 -3.55 4.40
N THR A 136 -14.34 -3.76 3.12
CA THR A 136 -15.33 -4.71 2.61
C THR A 136 -14.65 -5.69 1.65
N TYR A 137 -14.89 -6.98 1.85
CA TYR A 137 -14.53 -8.01 0.87
C TYR A 137 -15.52 -7.95 -0.30
N VAL A 138 -15.00 -7.70 -1.50
CA VAL A 138 -15.82 -7.60 -2.72
C VAL A 138 -15.98 -8.95 -3.41
N GLY A 139 -14.94 -9.79 -3.36
CA GLY A 139 -14.92 -11.11 -3.99
C GLY A 139 -13.50 -11.52 -4.40
N GLU A 140 -13.43 -12.70 -5.02
CA GLU A 140 -12.20 -13.14 -5.68
C GLU A 140 -12.09 -12.53 -7.07
N ASP A 141 -10.87 -12.31 -7.53
CA ASP A 141 -10.56 -11.78 -8.83
C ASP A 141 -9.23 -12.38 -9.31
N ARG A 142 -8.84 -12.07 -10.55
CA ARG A 142 -7.58 -12.54 -11.12
C ARG A 142 -6.87 -11.39 -11.82
N ILE A 143 -5.67 -11.08 -11.38
CA ILE A 143 -4.82 -10.07 -11.99
C ILE A 143 -3.67 -10.80 -12.69
N ASP A 144 -3.66 -10.76 -14.01
CA ASP A 144 -2.83 -11.60 -14.85
C ASP A 144 -3.02 -13.10 -14.44
N ASP A 145 -1.97 -13.80 -13.99
CA ASP A 145 -2.06 -15.19 -13.53
C ASP A 145 -2.19 -15.34 -12.02
N ILE A 146 -2.37 -14.24 -11.27
CA ILE A 146 -2.40 -14.25 -9.81
C ILE A 146 -3.85 -14.27 -9.32
N ALA A 147 -4.21 -15.29 -8.53
CA ALA A 147 -5.47 -15.31 -7.81
C ALA A 147 -5.46 -14.28 -6.68
N THR A 148 -6.46 -13.42 -6.64
CA THR A 148 -6.52 -12.28 -5.72
C THR A 148 -7.86 -12.20 -5.01
N ALA A 149 -7.84 -11.59 -3.82
CA ALA A 149 -9.03 -11.08 -3.15
C ALA A 149 -9.13 -9.57 -3.39
N LYS A 150 -10.29 -9.12 -3.85
CA LYS A 150 -10.57 -7.69 -4.02
C LYS A 150 -11.20 -7.15 -2.75
N LEU A 151 -10.53 -6.15 -2.15
CA LEU A 151 -11.01 -5.40 -1.00
C LEU A 151 -11.41 -3.99 -1.42
N GLN A 152 -12.53 -3.49 -0.89
CA GLN A 152 -12.90 -2.09 -0.97
C GLN A 152 -12.56 -1.42 0.36
N LEU A 153 -11.96 -0.23 0.29
CA LEU A 153 -11.56 0.59 1.43
C LEU A 153 -12.24 1.95 1.32
N ILE A 154 -12.88 2.38 2.41
CA ILE A 154 -13.40 3.74 2.56
C ILE A 154 -12.66 4.37 3.74
N PRO A 155 -11.94 5.50 3.56
CA PRO A 155 -11.21 6.14 4.65
C PRO A 155 -12.16 6.59 5.76
N LYS A 156 -11.80 6.33 7.04
CA LYS A 156 -12.55 6.82 8.21
C LYS A 156 -12.30 8.31 8.47
N SER A 157 -11.08 8.78 8.14
CA SER A 157 -10.68 10.18 8.31
C SER A 157 -11.14 11.05 7.16
N ASP A 158 -11.79 12.19 7.45
CA ASP A 158 -12.17 13.19 6.46
C ASP A 158 -10.96 13.78 5.73
N LYS A 159 -9.83 13.92 6.43
CA LYS A 159 -8.58 14.40 5.81
C LYS A 159 -8.11 13.46 4.70
N VAL A 160 -8.17 12.14 4.94
CA VAL A 160 -7.79 11.14 3.93
C VAL A 160 -8.81 11.10 2.80
N ARG A 161 -10.11 11.30 3.09
CA ARG A 161 -11.16 11.41 2.07
C ARG A 161 -10.96 12.56 1.07
N ASN A 162 -10.24 13.61 1.47
CA ASN A 162 -9.87 14.69 0.54
C ASN A 162 -8.86 14.26 -0.53
N TYR A 163 -8.08 13.19 -0.29
CA TYR A 163 -7.14 12.63 -1.27
C TYR A 163 -7.79 11.55 -2.13
N PHE A 164 -8.59 10.68 -1.54
CA PHE A 164 -9.39 9.70 -2.25
C PHE A 164 -10.62 9.30 -1.44
N SER A 165 -11.74 9.18 -2.12
CA SER A 165 -13.03 8.83 -1.51
C SER A 165 -13.17 7.32 -1.27
N LYS A 166 -12.48 6.51 -2.08
CA LYS A 166 -12.53 5.06 -2.07
C LYS A 166 -11.25 4.49 -2.70
N ALA A 167 -10.81 3.35 -2.20
CA ALA A 167 -9.76 2.57 -2.85
C ALA A 167 -10.19 1.10 -3.01
N PHE A 168 -9.61 0.43 -3.99
CA PHE A 168 -9.67 -1.01 -4.15
C PHE A 168 -8.26 -1.58 -4.13
N LEU A 169 -8.09 -2.69 -3.40
CA LEU A 169 -6.87 -3.47 -3.37
C LEU A 169 -7.14 -4.87 -3.90
N TRP A 170 -6.25 -5.39 -4.73
CA TRP A 170 -6.22 -6.79 -5.13
C TRP A 170 -5.06 -7.46 -4.42
N ILE A 171 -5.40 -8.24 -3.40
CA ILE A 171 -4.44 -8.92 -2.54
C ILE A 171 -4.17 -10.31 -3.09
N ASP A 172 -2.92 -10.62 -3.37
CA ASP A 172 -2.44 -11.97 -3.72
C ASP A 172 -2.78 -12.95 -2.60
N LEU A 173 -3.59 -13.95 -2.90
CA LEU A 173 -4.07 -14.93 -1.92
C LEU A 173 -2.97 -15.82 -1.35
N ASN A 174 -1.80 -15.89 -2.00
CA ASN A 174 -0.68 -16.69 -1.52
C ASN A 174 0.29 -15.86 -0.67
N ARG A 175 0.52 -14.58 -1.04
CA ARG A 175 1.57 -13.74 -0.43
C ARG A 175 1.05 -12.69 0.55
N GLY A 176 -0.27 -12.42 0.57
CA GLY A 176 -0.87 -11.38 1.43
C GLY A 176 -0.48 -9.94 1.07
N ILE A 177 0.00 -9.69 -0.15
CA ILE A 177 0.42 -8.38 -0.64
C ILE A 177 -0.43 -7.92 -1.82
N SER A 178 -0.55 -6.63 -2.00
CA SER A 178 -1.28 -6.06 -3.13
C SER A 178 -0.50 -6.18 -4.43
N VAL A 179 -1.17 -6.64 -5.49
CA VAL A 179 -0.62 -6.67 -6.86
C VAL A 179 -1.26 -5.60 -7.75
N GLN A 180 -2.39 -5.05 -7.32
CA GLN A 180 -3.05 -3.93 -7.99
C GLN A 180 -3.79 -3.07 -6.98
N GLN A 181 -3.81 -1.75 -7.21
CA GLN A 181 -4.51 -0.77 -6.40
C GLN A 181 -5.23 0.22 -7.32
N GLN A 182 -6.44 0.61 -6.93
CA GLN A 182 -7.19 1.66 -7.62
C GLN A 182 -7.70 2.67 -6.61
N PHE A 183 -7.40 3.93 -6.82
CA PHE A 183 -7.86 5.04 -5.99
C PHE A 183 -8.86 5.88 -6.78
N MET A 184 -9.97 6.19 -6.15
CA MET A 184 -11.02 7.05 -6.69
C MET A 184 -10.95 8.39 -5.97
N GLU A 185 -10.60 9.45 -6.68
CA GLU A 185 -10.51 10.79 -6.11
C GLU A 185 -11.90 11.46 -6.01
N PRO A 186 -12.10 12.41 -5.09
CA PRO A 186 -13.42 13.02 -4.88
C PRO A 186 -14.01 13.68 -6.15
N GLN A 187 -13.15 14.23 -7.02
CA GLN A 187 -13.53 14.90 -8.27
C GLN A 187 -13.85 13.91 -9.41
N GLY A 188 -13.60 12.60 -9.16
CA GLY A 188 -13.86 11.53 -10.10
C GLY A 188 -12.64 11.12 -10.93
N ASP A 189 -11.48 11.71 -10.68
CA ASP A 189 -10.21 11.21 -11.19
C ASP A 189 -9.90 9.84 -10.57
N GLN A 190 -9.12 9.05 -11.28
CA GLN A 190 -8.78 7.70 -10.84
C GLN A 190 -7.30 7.43 -11.06
N ARG A 191 -6.70 6.69 -10.14
CA ARG A 191 -5.34 6.19 -10.31
C ARG A 191 -5.34 4.69 -10.13
N LEU A 192 -4.94 3.96 -11.17
CA LEU A 192 -4.72 2.54 -11.16
C LEU A 192 -3.21 2.27 -11.11
N ALA A 193 -2.77 1.50 -10.14
CA ALA A 193 -1.41 1.02 -10.01
C ALA A 193 -1.38 -0.50 -10.16
N LYS A 194 -0.64 -1.03 -11.13
CA LYS A 194 -0.31 -2.45 -11.26
C LYS A 194 1.14 -2.66 -10.88
N TYR A 195 1.39 -3.72 -10.13
CA TYR A 195 2.72 -4.09 -9.65
C TYR A 195 3.13 -5.45 -10.19
N SER A 196 4.35 -5.53 -10.70
CA SER A 196 4.94 -6.76 -11.23
C SER A 196 6.34 -6.96 -10.64
N ALA A 197 6.91 -8.16 -10.86
CA ALA A 197 8.23 -8.54 -10.34
C ALA A 197 8.42 -8.22 -8.84
N VAL A 198 7.35 -8.37 -8.03
CA VAL A 198 7.35 -8.01 -6.60
C VAL A 198 8.27 -8.94 -5.83
N ARG A 199 9.27 -8.37 -5.16
CA ARG A 199 10.26 -9.04 -4.32
C ARG A 199 10.20 -8.47 -2.91
N VAL A 200 9.69 -9.25 -1.96
CA VAL A 200 9.71 -8.94 -0.52
C VAL A 200 10.99 -9.50 0.08
N GLY A 201 11.59 -8.80 1.06
CA GLY A 201 12.85 -9.20 1.68
C GLY A 201 14.08 -9.00 0.78
N ALA A 202 13.94 -8.31 -0.36
CA ALA A 202 15.06 -8.07 -1.27
C ALA A 202 16.14 -7.20 -0.62
N LYS A 203 17.42 -7.51 -0.90
CA LYS A 203 18.53 -6.69 -0.45
C LYS A 203 18.57 -5.40 -1.28
N ILE A 204 18.25 -4.26 -0.67
CA ILE A 204 18.22 -2.96 -1.32
C ILE A 204 19.39 -2.13 -0.79
N ALA A 205 20.17 -1.55 -1.70
CA ALA A 205 21.31 -0.71 -1.33
C ALA A 205 20.84 0.61 -0.67
N ASN A 206 21.62 1.13 0.28
CA ASN A 206 21.24 2.33 1.03
C ASN A 206 21.14 3.59 0.15
N ASP A 207 21.91 3.66 -0.93
CA ASP A 207 21.93 4.79 -1.86
C ASP A 207 20.68 4.87 -2.75
N VAL A 208 19.85 3.82 -2.80
CA VAL A 208 18.53 3.85 -3.42
C VAL A 208 17.63 4.89 -2.73
N PHE A 209 17.71 5.01 -1.40
CA PHE A 209 16.92 5.97 -0.63
C PHE A 209 17.60 7.34 -0.49
N GLN A 210 18.19 7.81 -1.60
CA GLN A 210 18.84 9.11 -1.71
C GLN A 210 18.57 9.72 -3.09
N LEU A 211 18.21 11.00 -3.13
CA LEU A 211 18.09 11.72 -4.41
C LEU A 211 19.49 12.06 -4.93
N LYS A 212 19.81 11.58 -6.14
CA LYS A 212 21.07 11.89 -6.83
C LYS A 212 20.93 13.20 -7.61
N THR A 213 21.04 14.33 -6.90
CA THR A 213 20.90 15.68 -7.46
C THR A 213 22.22 16.21 -8.02
N THR A 214 22.15 17.29 -8.79
CA THR A 214 23.33 18.03 -9.32
C THR A 214 23.59 19.30 -8.52
N LYS A 215 24.72 19.95 -8.76
CA LYS A 215 25.03 21.26 -8.15
C LYS A 215 24.08 22.39 -8.61
N LYS A 216 23.33 22.18 -9.70
CA LYS A 216 22.37 23.16 -10.24
C LYS A 216 20.96 22.95 -9.72
N THR A 217 20.72 21.82 -9.00
CA THR A 217 19.39 21.48 -8.50
C THR A 217 18.87 22.51 -7.52
N GLN A 218 17.69 23.04 -7.81
CA GLN A 218 16.95 23.97 -6.97
C GLN A 218 16.05 23.19 -6.01
N PHE A 219 16.04 23.60 -4.75
CA PHE A 219 15.17 23.03 -3.73
C PHE A 219 14.06 24.01 -3.41
N VAL A 220 12.81 23.59 -3.61
CA VAL A 220 11.61 24.39 -3.43
C VAL A 220 10.70 23.72 -2.42
N SER A 221 10.22 24.49 -1.46
CA SER A 221 9.13 24.04 -0.56
C SER A 221 7.89 24.87 -0.90
N PRO A 222 6.79 24.23 -1.31
CA PRO A 222 5.54 24.96 -1.48
C PRO A 222 5.20 25.64 -0.15
N ARG A 223 4.84 26.91 -0.21
CA ARG A 223 4.28 27.60 0.98
C ARG A 223 2.92 26.96 1.24
N GLY A 224 2.76 26.35 2.42
CA GLY A 224 1.49 25.86 2.91
C GLY A 224 0.53 27.00 3.22
#